data_a6985f1eceb7c07185ed6451093c4117
#
_entry.id   a6985f1eceb7c07185ed6451093c4117
#
_cell.length_a   1.000
_cell.length_b   1.000
_cell.length_c   1.000
_cell.angle_alpha   90.00
_cell.angle_beta   90.00
_cell.angle_gamma   90.00
#
_symmetry.space_group_name_H-M   'P 1'
#
loop_
_entity.id
_entity.type
_entity.pdbx_description
1 polymer ?
#
loop_
_entity_poly.entity_id
_entity_poly.type
_entity_poly.pdbx_seq_one_letter_code
_entity_poly.pdbx_strand_id
1 'polypeptide(L)'
;MKRCFALLAASLSLTAQETAAQETGADAALAEGIALARQDRFMEANAALLASQRRFPADARFLLELAGVSYRLKNLAGAKRRLRQALRLDPANNYGNEFLATLHLLDGNLEAALSRWNRIGKPLLQEVVFDPVPILHPTLLQRAVTFSGGQILTLRRLHATERNLDLLNVFARRQLDLAPFGNGRYVATYRLLPAAQPFRGRWGTLFALARGLPYQAVRLERTNIANRAWNAHALYRWDAQKRRLAFDLAGPLGKTPSRAFRISIDGRDERWDLPGIWSPDNIYQARLRRAAAEIGAYFILREKLTWSTSVRTSKRSIAGAALDDAFDSGWTVEQRNQIDLPIFTLPEHRFRLTANAGLRTGRFLGRAKSRRILGGDSAVTANWLPQAKGDDWELRAAFYAGGVGGVPFDEYFQLGMERDNPHWIRGVAGSRGGRKGAGPIGSSFVLVQSGFDRTVLRIPFLRVKAGPFFDTGRAAGFSIPQWHSGTGAQVRLLAGGGVAWSLIVGRDLRRGEMVFYSTVSRFF
;
A
#
# COMPACT_ATOMS: atom_id res chain seq x y z
N MET A 1 -47.93 -33.78 40.72
CA MET A 1 -47.05 -32.58 40.65
C MET A 1 -45.87 -32.58 41.64
N LYS A 2 -45.99 -33.02 42.88
CA LYS A 2 -44.89 -32.97 43.88
C LYS A 2 -43.63 -33.86 43.53
N ARG A 3 -43.81 -34.98 42.82
CA ARG A 3 -42.66 -35.87 42.42
C ARG A 3 -41.81 -35.37 41.26
N CYS A 4 -42.35 -34.54 40.34
CA CYS A 4 -41.55 -33.95 39.24
C CYS A 4 -40.67 -32.79 39.72
N PHE A 5 -41.12 -32.03 40.74
CA PHE A 5 -40.30 -30.95 41.32
C PHE A 5 -39.09 -31.47 42.10
N ALA A 6 -39.21 -32.63 42.77
CA ALA A 6 -38.09 -33.23 43.50
C ALA A 6 -37.01 -33.79 42.56
N LEU A 7 -37.39 -34.33 41.40
CA LEU A 7 -36.44 -34.82 40.39
C LEU A 7 -35.72 -33.67 39.68
N LEU A 8 -36.39 -32.54 39.41
CA LEU A 8 -35.76 -31.34 38.84
C LEU A 8 -34.81 -30.66 39.84
N ALA A 9 -35.15 -30.61 41.13
CA ALA A 9 -34.28 -30.08 42.17
C ALA A 9 -33.05 -30.97 42.41
N ALA A 10 -33.19 -32.29 42.35
CA ALA A 10 -32.07 -33.22 42.48
C ALA A 10 -31.13 -33.20 41.27
N SER A 11 -31.64 -33.02 40.04
CA SER A 11 -30.80 -32.86 38.85
C SER A 11 -30.05 -31.53 38.84
N LEU A 12 -30.69 -30.44 39.29
CA LEU A 12 -30.04 -29.13 39.46
C LEU A 12 -28.94 -29.13 40.54
N SER A 13 -29.16 -29.87 41.64
CA SER A 13 -28.13 -29.98 42.69
C SER A 13 -26.98 -30.89 42.30
N LEU A 14 -27.20 -31.96 41.53
CA LEU A 14 -26.12 -32.80 40.98
C LEU A 14 -25.27 -32.02 39.97
N THR A 15 -25.89 -31.29 39.06
CA THR A 15 -25.15 -30.46 38.08
C THR A 15 -24.36 -29.34 38.76
N ALA A 16 -24.90 -28.74 39.83
CA ALA A 16 -24.18 -27.72 40.60
C ALA A 16 -22.99 -28.31 41.38
N GLN A 17 -23.13 -29.53 41.94
CA GLN A 17 -22.01 -30.24 42.61
C GLN A 17 -20.93 -30.70 41.63
N GLU A 18 -21.29 -31.22 40.47
CA GLU A 18 -20.35 -31.60 39.43
C GLU A 18 -19.56 -30.37 38.90
N THR A 19 -20.26 -29.24 38.71
CA THR A 19 -19.62 -27.99 38.27
C THR A 19 -18.62 -27.47 39.33
N ALA A 20 -19.01 -27.47 40.61
CA ALA A 20 -18.14 -27.04 41.70
C ALA A 20 -16.93 -27.96 41.91
N ALA A 21 -17.10 -29.28 41.76
CA ALA A 21 -15.99 -30.24 41.83
C ALA A 21 -15.06 -30.11 40.63
N GLN A 22 -15.57 -29.80 39.45
CA GLN A 22 -14.81 -29.53 38.24
C GLN A 22 -14.03 -28.23 38.36
N GLU A 23 -14.59 -27.18 38.92
CA GLU A 23 -13.90 -25.90 39.18
C GLU A 23 -12.74 -26.08 40.18
N THR A 24 -12.97 -26.79 41.27
CA THR A 24 -11.94 -27.07 42.28
C THR A 24 -10.78 -27.91 41.73
N GLY A 25 -11.06 -28.86 40.84
CA GLY A 25 -10.07 -29.67 40.15
C GLY A 25 -9.28 -28.85 39.12
N ALA A 26 -9.90 -27.91 38.43
CA ALA A 26 -9.23 -27.00 37.49
C ALA A 26 -8.29 -26.05 38.24
N ASP A 27 -8.73 -25.49 39.37
CA ASP A 27 -7.93 -24.54 40.16
C ASP A 27 -6.68 -25.24 40.75
N ALA A 28 -6.79 -26.46 41.26
CA ALA A 28 -5.66 -27.22 41.76
C ALA A 28 -4.63 -27.54 40.65
N ALA A 29 -5.11 -27.97 39.48
CA ALA A 29 -4.25 -28.26 38.33
C ALA A 29 -3.56 -27.02 37.76
N LEU A 30 -4.26 -25.87 37.80
CA LEU A 30 -3.71 -24.58 37.41
C LEU A 30 -2.62 -24.13 38.37
N ALA A 31 -2.86 -24.26 39.68
CA ALA A 31 -1.91 -23.92 40.73
C ALA A 31 -0.63 -24.75 40.64
N GLU A 32 -0.74 -26.07 40.34
CA GLU A 32 0.41 -26.93 40.10
C GLU A 32 1.27 -26.44 38.93
N GLY A 33 0.65 -26.17 37.78
CA GLY A 33 1.35 -25.65 36.60
C GLY A 33 2.03 -24.30 36.85
N ILE A 34 1.37 -23.38 37.59
CA ILE A 34 1.96 -22.11 38.00
C ILE A 34 3.14 -22.30 38.97
N ALA A 35 3.02 -23.23 39.92
CA ALA A 35 4.08 -23.52 40.88
C ALA A 35 5.36 -24.04 40.17
N LEU A 36 5.19 -24.94 39.20
CA LEU A 36 6.31 -25.44 38.38
C LEU A 36 6.94 -24.30 37.56
N ALA A 37 6.14 -23.41 36.99
CA ALA A 37 6.63 -22.28 36.22
C ALA A 37 7.39 -21.27 37.11
N ARG A 38 6.96 -21.03 38.35
CA ARG A 38 7.67 -20.20 39.34
C ARG A 38 9.00 -20.78 39.77
N GLN A 39 9.18 -22.10 39.72
CA GLN A 39 10.44 -22.79 39.97
C GLN A 39 11.35 -22.87 38.73
N ASP A 40 11.04 -22.12 37.65
CA ASP A 40 11.72 -22.15 36.36
C ASP A 40 11.72 -23.52 35.64
N ARG A 41 10.89 -24.47 36.11
CA ARG A 41 10.69 -25.82 35.51
C ARG A 41 9.73 -25.73 34.33
N PHE A 42 10.08 -24.93 33.32
CA PHE A 42 9.15 -24.56 32.23
C PHE A 42 8.72 -25.73 31.36
N MET A 43 9.56 -26.73 31.15
CA MET A 43 9.19 -27.92 30.36
C MET A 43 8.13 -28.75 31.08
N GLU A 44 8.28 -28.95 32.38
CA GLU A 44 7.32 -29.69 33.20
C GLU A 44 6.01 -28.90 33.37
N ALA A 45 6.10 -27.61 33.63
CA ALA A 45 4.93 -26.72 33.65
C ALA A 45 4.15 -26.80 32.34
N ASN A 46 4.85 -26.78 31.18
CA ASN A 46 4.19 -26.90 29.88
C ASN A 46 3.48 -28.26 29.72
N ALA A 47 4.08 -29.38 30.19
CA ALA A 47 3.48 -30.69 30.10
C ALA A 47 2.25 -30.81 31.01
N ALA A 48 2.35 -30.39 32.27
CA ALA A 48 1.24 -30.38 33.24
C ALA A 48 0.07 -29.51 32.77
N LEU A 49 0.33 -28.26 32.35
CA LEU A 49 -0.70 -27.34 31.84
C LEU A 49 -1.36 -27.83 30.55
N LEU A 50 -0.62 -28.51 29.65
CA LEU A 50 -1.20 -29.12 28.46
C LEU A 50 -2.11 -30.30 28.77
N ALA A 51 -1.73 -31.14 29.73
CA ALA A 51 -2.57 -32.25 30.17
C ALA A 51 -3.87 -31.71 30.80
N SER A 52 -3.74 -30.70 31.64
CA SER A 52 -4.89 -30.03 32.29
C SER A 52 -5.79 -29.30 31.31
N GLN A 53 -5.24 -28.61 30.32
CA GLN A 53 -6.00 -27.92 29.26
C GLN A 53 -6.82 -28.91 28.42
N ARG A 54 -6.33 -30.12 28.17
CA ARG A 54 -7.11 -31.19 27.51
C ARG A 54 -8.29 -31.65 28.35
N ARG A 55 -8.13 -31.65 29.67
CA ARG A 55 -9.18 -32.04 30.63
C ARG A 55 -10.21 -30.91 30.82
N PHE A 56 -9.77 -29.64 30.75
CA PHE A 56 -10.58 -28.46 30.92
C PHE A 56 -10.51 -27.54 29.69
N PRO A 57 -11.03 -27.93 28.51
CA PRO A 57 -10.82 -27.24 27.24
C PRO A 57 -11.48 -25.87 27.14
N ALA A 58 -12.50 -25.60 27.95
CA ALA A 58 -13.21 -24.31 27.98
C ALA A 58 -12.58 -23.27 28.92
N ASP A 59 -11.63 -23.66 29.75
CA ASP A 59 -10.97 -22.75 30.69
C ASP A 59 -9.79 -22.02 30.02
N ALA A 60 -9.99 -20.72 29.74
CA ALA A 60 -9.00 -19.87 29.11
C ALA A 60 -7.72 -19.68 29.93
N ARG A 61 -7.78 -19.87 31.26
CA ARG A 61 -6.64 -19.64 32.17
C ARG A 61 -5.46 -20.54 31.86
N PHE A 62 -5.70 -21.82 31.54
CA PHE A 62 -4.63 -22.74 31.12
C PHE A 62 -3.92 -22.27 29.86
N LEU A 63 -4.66 -21.74 28.89
CA LEU A 63 -4.07 -21.21 27.66
C LEU A 63 -3.24 -19.94 27.91
N LEU A 64 -3.65 -19.10 28.88
CA LEU A 64 -2.90 -17.90 29.28
C LEU A 64 -1.57 -18.29 29.93
N GLU A 65 -1.60 -19.24 30.90
CA GLU A 65 -0.38 -19.73 31.55
C GLU A 65 0.56 -20.47 30.58
N LEU A 66 -0.01 -21.32 29.72
CA LEU A 66 0.75 -21.96 28.64
C LEU A 66 1.40 -20.94 27.69
N ALA A 67 0.77 -19.80 27.46
CA ALA A 67 1.36 -18.71 26.68
C ALA A 67 2.55 -18.08 27.42
N GLY A 68 2.41 -17.87 28.72
CA GLY A 68 3.50 -17.40 29.60
C GLY A 68 4.71 -18.33 29.57
N VAL A 69 4.47 -19.62 29.78
CA VAL A 69 5.51 -20.65 29.71
C VAL A 69 6.17 -20.71 28.33
N SER A 70 5.36 -20.62 27.24
CA SER A 70 5.90 -20.58 25.87
C SER A 70 6.81 -19.38 25.63
N TYR A 71 6.45 -18.22 26.18
CA TYR A 71 7.26 -17.00 26.11
C TYR A 71 8.61 -17.18 26.82
N ARG A 72 8.60 -17.76 28.04
CA ARG A 72 9.85 -18.07 28.80
C ARG A 72 10.73 -19.05 28.04
N LEU A 73 10.14 -20.03 27.36
CA LEU A 73 10.83 -20.96 26.47
C LEU A 73 11.25 -20.33 25.12
N LYS A 74 11.11 -19.02 24.95
CA LYS A 74 11.42 -18.26 23.71
C LYS A 74 10.61 -18.71 22.49
N ASN A 75 9.53 -19.44 22.68
CA ASN A 75 8.61 -19.85 21.63
C ASN A 75 7.50 -18.79 21.44
N LEU A 76 7.87 -17.64 20.84
CA LEU A 76 6.94 -16.52 20.64
C LEU A 76 5.75 -16.88 19.75
N ALA A 77 5.96 -17.73 18.73
CA ALA A 77 4.89 -18.19 17.85
C ALA A 77 3.86 -19.05 18.61
N GLY A 78 4.34 -19.95 19.49
CA GLY A 78 3.51 -20.75 20.39
C GLY A 78 2.71 -19.88 21.35
N ALA A 79 3.39 -18.91 22.01
CA ALA A 79 2.75 -17.99 22.92
C ALA A 79 1.59 -17.23 22.24
N LYS A 80 1.81 -16.63 21.08
CA LYS A 80 0.76 -15.90 20.32
C LYS A 80 -0.40 -16.81 19.93
N ARG A 81 -0.14 -18.05 19.52
CA ARG A 81 -1.18 -18.99 19.14
C ARG A 81 -2.09 -19.30 20.33
N ARG A 82 -1.50 -19.58 21.51
CA ARG A 82 -2.22 -19.88 22.74
C ARG A 82 -3.02 -18.68 23.24
N LEU A 83 -2.44 -17.48 23.21
CA LEU A 83 -3.17 -16.25 23.52
C LEU A 83 -4.38 -16.03 22.62
N ARG A 84 -4.23 -16.28 21.30
CA ARG A 84 -5.39 -16.18 20.40
C ARG A 84 -6.47 -17.22 20.72
N GLN A 85 -6.08 -18.42 21.15
CA GLN A 85 -7.03 -19.44 21.59
C GLN A 85 -7.72 -19.02 22.88
N ALA A 86 -6.97 -18.53 23.88
CA ALA A 86 -7.55 -18.00 25.13
C ALA A 86 -8.55 -16.86 24.88
N LEU A 87 -8.17 -15.90 23.99
CA LEU A 87 -9.02 -14.77 23.66
C LEU A 87 -10.21 -15.11 22.74
N ARG A 88 -10.32 -16.33 22.22
CA ARG A 88 -11.57 -16.84 21.63
C ARG A 88 -12.55 -17.30 22.70
N LEU A 89 -12.06 -17.85 23.82
CA LEU A 89 -12.87 -18.25 24.95
C LEU A 89 -13.28 -17.06 25.81
N ASP A 90 -12.34 -16.14 26.06
CA ASP A 90 -12.57 -14.89 26.82
C ASP A 90 -12.01 -13.68 26.05
N PRO A 91 -12.80 -13.08 25.13
CA PRO A 91 -12.37 -11.94 24.32
C PRO A 91 -12.05 -10.66 25.12
N ALA A 92 -12.63 -10.51 26.31
CA ALA A 92 -12.47 -9.34 27.17
C ALA A 92 -11.28 -9.45 28.14
N ASN A 93 -10.58 -10.57 28.16
CA ASN A 93 -9.46 -10.79 29.07
C ASN A 93 -8.37 -9.72 28.94
N ASN A 94 -8.23 -8.90 29.98
CA ASN A 94 -7.29 -7.80 29.97
C ASN A 94 -5.83 -8.26 29.86
N TYR A 95 -5.46 -9.28 30.64
CA TYR A 95 -4.09 -9.82 30.63
C TYR A 95 -3.75 -10.44 29.26
N GLY A 96 -4.64 -11.25 28.72
CA GLY A 96 -4.45 -11.88 27.41
C GLY A 96 -4.31 -10.89 26.28
N ASN A 97 -5.16 -9.82 26.25
CA ASN A 97 -5.07 -8.76 25.26
C ASN A 97 -3.77 -7.94 25.43
N GLU A 98 -3.38 -7.60 26.66
CA GLU A 98 -2.15 -6.84 26.93
C GLU A 98 -0.92 -7.64 26.53
N PHE A 99 -0.87 -8.91 26.90
CA PHE A 99 0.26 -9.79 26.59
C PHE A 99 0.41 -10.01 25.08
N LEU A 100 -0.70 -10.30 24.38
CA LEU A 100 -0.66 -10.47 22.92
C LEU A 100 -0.25 -9.16 22.20
N ALA A 101 -0.72 -8.02 22.67
CA ALA A 101 -0.32 -6.71 22.15
C ALA A 101 1.19 -6.47 22.33
N THR A 102 1.71 -6.77 23.51
CA THR A 102 3.16 -6.65 23.79
C THR A 102 3.99 -7.53 22.85
N LEU A 103 3.57 -8.78 22.64
CA LEU A 103 4.25 -9.67 21.70
C LEU A 103 4.22 -9.16 20.25
N HIS A 104 3.13 -8.50 19.84
CA HIS A 104 3.06 -7.85 18.54
C HIS A 104 3.96 -6.62 18.44
N LEU A 105 4.06 -5.83 19.52
CA LEU A 105 4.98 -4.68 19.57
C LEU A 105 6.44 -5.12 19.45
N LEU A 106 6.83 -6.19 20.15
CA LEU A 106 8.19 -6.78 20.05
C LEU A 106 8.55 -7.26 18.65
N ASP A 107 7.55 -7.68 17.86
CA ASP A 107 7.73 -7.97 16.43
C ASP A 107 7.71 -6.72 15.53
N GLY A 108 7.63 -5.52 16.10
CA GLY A 108 7.50 -4.27 15.36
C GLY A 108 6.16 -4.14 14.62
N ASN A 109 5.12 -4.85 15.06
CA ASN A 109 3.78 -4.76 14.50
C ASN A 109 2.86 -3.90 15.37
N LEU A 110 3.05 -2.58 15.26
CA LEU A 110 2.29 -1.61 16.05
C LEU A 110 0.78 -1.67 15.77
N GLU A 111 0.36 -1.86 14.51
CA GLU A 111 -1.06 -1.95 14.16
C GLU A 111 -1.75 -3.13 14.87
N ALA A 112 -1.09 -4.29 14.90
CA ALA A 112 -1.60 -5.45 15.63
C ALA A 112 -1.59 -5.24 17.14
N ALA A 113 -0.55 -4.63 17.69
CA ALA A 113 -0.49 -4.26 19.10
C ALA A 113 -1.64 -3.34 19.49
N LEU A 114 -1.86 -2.26 18.74
CA LEU A 114 -2.96 -1.31 18.98
C LEU A 114 -4.33 -1.98 18.83
N SER A 115 -4.51 -2.91 17.89
CA SER A 115 -5.78 -3.62 17.72
C SER A 115 -6.19 -4.41 18.97
N ARG A 116 -5.22 -4.87 19.76
CA ARG A 116 -5.43 -5.57 21.03
C ARG A 116 -5.51 -4.63 22.21
N TRP A 117 -4.55 -3.70 22.34
CA TRP A 117 -4.56 -2.71 23.42
C TRP A 117 -5.80 -1.84 23.43
N ASN A 118 -6.33 -1.45 22.28
CA ASN A 118 -7.54 -0.62 22.22
C ASN A 118 -8.79 -1.31 22.79
N ARG A 119 -8.82 -2.65 22.87
CA ARG A 119 -9.91 -3.38 23.54
C ARG A 119 -9.93 -3.17 25.06
N ILE A 120 -8.77 -2.86 25.64
CA ILE A 120 -8.57 -2.66 27.08
C ILE A 120 -8.23 -1.22 27.43
N GLY A 121 -8.56 -0.26 26.55
CA GLY A 121 -8.34 1.17 26.79
C GLY A 121 -6.86 1.61 26.80
N LYS A 122 -5.95 0.87 26.17
CA LYS A 122 -4.51 1.17 26.08
C LYS A 122 -4.08 1.41 24.64
N PRO A 123 -2.85 1.99 24.39
CA PRO A 123 -1.95 2.63 25.36
C PRO A 123 -2.37 4.07 25.66
N LEU A 124 -2.25 4.51 26.91
CA LEU A 124 -2.39 5.91 27.31
C LEU A 124 -1.05 6.62 27.06
N LEU A 125 -1.06 7.67 26.25
CA LEU A 125 0.14 8.43 25.96
C LEU A 125 0.46 9.41 27.09
N GLN A 126 1.73 9.48 27.50
CA GLN A 126 2.26 10.55 28.36
C GLN A 126 2.49 11.79 27.50
N GLU A 127 3.21 11.62 26.40
CA GLU A 127 3.55 12.68 25.46
C GLU A 127 3.81 12.14 24.06
N VAL A 128 3.86 13.03 23.08
CA VAL A 128 4.26 12.75 21.69
C VAL A 128 5.48 13.59 21.36
N VAL A 129 6.59 12.94 21.06
CA VAL A 129 7.88 13.56 20.77
C VAL A 129 8.22 13.36 19.29
N PHE A 130 8.82 14.37 18.67
CA PHE A 130 9.37 14.29 17.32
C PHE A 130 10.89 14.28 17.38
N ASP A 131 11.53 13.25 16.85
CA ASP A 131 12.98 13.09 16.81
C ASP A 131 13.46 12.56 15.45
N PRO A 132 14.12 13.40 14.62
CA PRO A 132 14.31 14.84 14.78
C PRO A 132 13.02 15.64 14.61
N VAL A 133 13.00 16.87 15.14
CA VAL A 133 11.87 17.79 14.92
C VAL A 133 11.77 18.11 13.43
N PRO A 134 10.62 17.83 12.78
CA PRO A 134 10.49 18.02 11.35
C PRO A 134 10.44 19.49 10.96
N ILE A 135 11.11 19.83 9.86
CA ILE A 135 11.06 21.17 9.26
C ILE A 135 9.73 21.30 8.52
N LEU A 136 8.67 21.65 9.22
CA LEU A 136 7.33 21.85 8.68
C LEU A 136 6.65 22.97 9.48
N HIS A 137 5.70 23.67 8.84
CA HIS A 137 4.92 24.69 9.55
C HIS A 137 4.23 24.05 10.78
N PRO A 138 4.41 24.61 12.00
CA PRO A 138 3.96 23.99 13.25
C PRO A 138 2.48 23.60 13.25
N THR A 139 1.61 24.48 12.74
CA THR A 139 0.16 24.20 12.64
C THR A 139 -0.16 23.02 11.72
N LEU A 140 0.60 22.82 10.62
CA LEU A 140 0.42 21.66 9.74
C LEU A 140 0.81 20.38 10.43
N LEU A 141 1.95 20.39 11.15
CA LEU A 141 2.41 19.23 11.92
C LEU A 141 1.41 18.87 13.02
N GLN A 142 0.98 19.85 13.79
CA GLN A 142 0.01 19.67 14.87
C GLN A 142 -1.33 19.10 14.38
N ARG A 143 -1.79 19.55 13.21
CA ARG A 143 -3.04 19.05 12.60
C ARG A 143 -2.88 17.72 11.87
N ALA A 144 -1.67 17.39 11.41
CA ALA A 144 -1.40 16.13 10.76
C ALA A 144 -1.41 14.97 11.77
N VAL A 145 -0.89 15.19 12.97
CA VAL A 145 -0.91 14.20 14.05
C VAL A 145 -2.21 14.33 14.85
N THR A 146 -3.03 13.29 14.82
CA THR A 146 -4.40 13.30 15.37
C THR A 146 -4.49 12.82 16.82
N PHE A 147 -3.36 12.66 17.49
CA PHE A 147 -3.26 12.25 18.88
C PHE A 147 -2.20 13.09 19.61
N SER A 148 -2.34 13.20 20.93
CA SER A 148 -1.48 14.00 21.81
C SER A 148 -1.27 13.31 23.15
N GLY A 149 -0.42 13.87 24.00
CA GLY A 149 -0.31 13.46 25.41
C GLY A 149 -1.65 13.50 26.14
N GLY A 150 -1.85 12.62 27.11
CA GLY A 150 -3.08 12.45 27.87
C GLY A 150 -4.19 11.67 27.14
N GLN A 151 -3.95 11.18 25.91
CA GLN A 151 -4.94 10.46 25.11
C GLN A 151 -4.56 9.01 24.88
N ILE A 152 -5.56 8.16 24.69
CA ILE A 152 -5.35 6.78 24.23
C ILE A 152 -5.02 6.81 22.74
N LEU A 153 -3.89 6.20 22.36
CA LEU A 153 -3.54 6.01 20.97
C LEU A 153 -4.38 4.88 20.37
N THR A 154 -5.35 5.25 19.56
CA THR A 154 -6.17 4.27 18.84
C THR A 154 -5.60 3.97 17.46
N LEU A 155 -5.82 2.74 16.96
CA LEU A 155 -5.48 2.35 15.59
C LEU A 155 -6.11 3.31 14.56
N ARG A 156 -7.31 3.80 14.83
CA ARG A 156 -8.02 4.79 14.01
C ARG A 156 -7.25 6.11 13.91
N ARG A 157 -6.76 6.64 15.04
CA ARG A 157 -5.96 7.88 15.07
C ARG A 157 -4.61 7.68 14.40
N LEU A 158 -3.97 6.52 14.58
CA LEU A 158 -2.74 6.19 13.86
C LEU A 158 -2.97 6.25 12.35
N HIS A 159 -3.99 5.57 11.84
CA HIS A 159 -4.29 5.58 10.41
C HIS A 159 -4.66 6.96 9.87
N ALA A 160 -5.39 7.76 10.64
CA ALA A 160 -5.70 9.14 10.25
C ALA A 160 -4.43 10.00 10.14
N THR A 161 -3.52 9.86 11.11
CA THR A 161 -2.21 10.54 11.08
C THR A 161 -1.37 10.10 9.89
N GLU A 162 -1.26 8.80 9.65
CA GLU A 162 -0.50 8.27 8.51
C GLU A 162 -1.02 8.83 7.19
N ARG A 163 -2.34 8.89 6.99
CA ARG A 163 -2.94 9.47 5.78
C ARG A 163 -2.70 10.96 5.63
N ASN A 164 -2.81 11.72 6.72
CA ASN A 164 -2.49 13.14 6.69
C ASN A 164 -1.02 13.36 6.27
N LEU A 165 -0.11 12.57 6.83
CA LEU A 165 1.31 12.63 6.49
C LEU A 165 1.58 12.14 5.06
N ASP A 166 0.83 11.14 4.55
CA ASP A 166 0.89 10.70 3.16
C ASP A 166 0.49 11.83 2.21
N LEU A 167 -0.59 12.52 2.49
CA LEU A 167 -1.07 13.59 1.63
C LEU A 167 -0.14 14.79 1.60
N LEU A 168 0.58 15.08 2.70
CA LEU A 168 1.61 16.10 2.71
C LEU A 168 2.81 15.74 1.83
N ASN A 169 3.15 14.45 1.71
CA ASN A 169 4.20 13.89 0.84
C ASN A 169 5.57 14.59 0.99
N VAL A 170 5.97 14.90 2.23
CA VAL A 170 7.25 15.55 2.54
C VAL A 170 8.24 14.66 3.29
N PHE A 171 7.78 13.48 3.74
CA PHE A 171 8.58 12.54 4.52
C PHE A 171 8.86 11.27 3.74
N ALA A 172 10.14 10.90 3.63
CA ALA A 172 10.57 9.66 2.98
C ALA A 172 10.41 8.44 3.88
N ARG A 173 10.49 8.63 5.17
CA ARG A 173 10.33 7.56 6.15
C ARG A 173 9.59 8.10 7.37
N ARG A 174 8.66 7.32 7.85
CA ARG A 174 7.88 7.58 9.04
C ARG A 174 7.93 6.34 9.92
N GLN A 175 8.21 6.54 11.18
CA GLN A 175 8.26 5.47 12.16
C GLN A 175 7.73 6.02 13.47
N LEU A 176 6.77 5.33 14.05
CA LEU A 176 6.25 5.62 15.39
C LEU A 176 6.73 4.51 16.32
N ASP A 177 7.51 4.89 17.32
CA ASP A 177 7.98 4.02 18.38
C ASP A 177 7.23 4.33 19.68
N LEU A 178 6.84 3.31 20.42
CA LEU A 178 6.21 3.43 21.73
C LEU A 178 7.16 2.87 22.79
N ALA A 179 7.55 3.71 23.74
CA ALA A 179 8.36 3.32 24.88
C ALA A 179 7.55 3.42 26.18
N PRO A 180 7.62 2.44 27.09
CA PRO A 180 7.00 2.54 28.41
C PRO A 180 7.59 3.71 29.19
N PHE A 181 6.72 4.51 29.87
CA PHE A 181 7.14 5.64 30.71
C PHE A 181 6.94 5.37 32.21
N GLY A 182 6.23 4.32 32.57
CA GLY A 182 5.78 4.01 33.93
C GLY A 182 4.26 4.21 34.09
N ASN A 183 3.70 3.65 35.16
CA ASN A 183 2.27 3.73 35.50
C ASN A 183 1.34 3.39 34.31
N GLY A 184 1.75 2.47 33.44
CA GLY A 184 0.97 2.06 32.26
C GLY A 184 0.87 3.10 31.15
N ARG A 185 1.67 4.18 31.21
CA ARG A 185 1.76 5.21 30.19
C ARG A 185 2.91 4.96 29.23
N TYR A 186 2.83 5.58 28.05
CA TYR A 186 3.80 5.43 26.97
C TYR A 186 4.21 6.78 26.41
N VAL A 187 5.48 6.91 26.04
CA VAL A 187 5.98 8.01 25.20
C VAL A 187 5.92 7.55 23.74
N ALA A 188 5.27 8.34 22.90
CA ALA A 188 5.19 8.12 21.47
C ALA A 188 6.25 8.97 20.75
N THR A 189 7.31 8.34 20.23
CA THR A 189 8.36 9.03 19.48
C THR A 189 8.12 8.87 17.98
N TYR A 190 7.82 9.98 17.32
CA TYR A 190 7.65 10.01 15.87
C TYR A 190 8.96 10.38 15.18
N ARG A 191 9.51 9.45 14.39
CA ARG A 191 10.67 9.72 13.54
C ARG A 191 10.20 10.01 12.13
N LEU A 192 10.27 11.30 11.75
CA LEU A 192 9.86 11.80 10.45
C LEU A 192 11.09 12.24 9.66
N LEU A 193 11.62 11.37 8.81
CA LEU A 193 12.76 11.70 7.97
C LEU A 193 12.29 12.40 6.68
N PRO A 194 12.81 13.59 6.37
CA PRO A 194 12.40 14.33 5.18
C PRO A 194 12.75 13.57 3.91
N ALA A 195 11.96 13.76 2.87
CA ALA A 195 12.29 13.25 1.55
C ALA A 195 13.59 13.87 1.04
N ALA A 196 14.49 13.04 0.51
CA ALA A 196 15.74 13.52 -0.04
C ALA A 196 15.48 14.58 -1.11
N GLN A 197 16.19 15.70 -1.03
CA GLN A 197 16.19 16.73 -2.05
C GLN A 197 17.46 16.54 -2.90
N PRO A 198 17.38 15.83 -4.03
CA PRO A 198 18.57 15.46 -4.81
C PRO A 198 19.34 16.67 -5.38
N PHE A 199 18.73 17.86 -5.36
CA PHE A 199 19.32 19.08 -5.90
C PHE A 199 19.81 20.06 -4.82
N ARG A 200 20.04 19.60 -3.61
CA ARG A 200 20.61 20.46 -2.58
C ARG A 200 22.13 20.55 -2.76
N GLY A 201 22.61 21.71 -3.21
CA GLY A 201 24.01 21.97 -3.49
C GLY A 201 24.45 21.60 -4.92
N ARG A 202 25.61 22.13 -5.35
CA ARG A 202 26.14 21.97 -6.72
C ARG A 202 26.35 20.50 -7.11
N TRP A 203 26.87 19.69 -6.19
CA TRP A 203 27.15 18.26 -6.41
C TRP A 203 25.87 17.43 -6.48
N GLY A 204 24.87 17.73 -5.66
CA GLY A 204 23.57 17.06 -5.72
C GLY A 204 22.86 17.31 -7.05
N THR A 205 22.92 18.53 -7.56
CA THR A 205 22.39 18.89 -8.89
C THR A 205 23.12 18.14 -10.00
N LEU A 206 24.45 18.12 -9.98
CA LEU A 206 25.26 17.41 -10.98
C LEU A 206 24.96 15.90 -10.98
N PHE A 207 24.88 15.29 -9.81
CA PHE A 207 24.55 13.87 -9.67
C PHE A 207 23.14 13.54 -10.19
N ALA A 208 22.17 14.39 -9.92
CA ALA A 208 20.80 14.18 -10.39
C ALA A 208 20.69 14.36 -11.92
N LEU A 209 21.45 15.26 -12.51
CA LEU A 209 21.58 15.42 -13.96
C LEU A 209 22.25 14.19 -14.56
N ALA A 210 23.41 13.77 -14.03
CA ALA A 210 24.15 12.61 -14.51
C ALA A 210 23.31 11.32 -14.47
N ARG A 211 22.53 11.12 -13.42
CA ARG A 211 21.61 9.98 -13.30
C ARG A 211 20.54 9.94 -14.39
N GLY A 212 20.16 11.11 -14.91
CA GLY A 212 19.14 11.23 -15.96
C GLY A 212 19.66 10.97 -17.37
N LEU A 213 20.97 11.10 -17.61
CA LEU A 213 21.58 10.96 -18.93
C LEU A 213 21.28 9.60 -19.60
N PRO A 214 21.47 8.44 -18.94
CA PRO A 214 21.19 7.14 -19.56
C PRO A 214 19.72 6.98 -19.97
N TYR A 215 18.82 7.76 -19.37
CA TYR A 215 17.39 7.72 -19.62
C TYR A 215 16.91 8.86 -20.51
N GLN A 216 17.82 9.73 -20.97
CA GLN A 216 17.49 10.93 -21.73
C GLN A 216 16.37 11.75 -21.06
N ALA A 217 16.39 11.82 -19.73
CA ALA A 217 15.38 12.52 -18.95
C ALA A 217 15.96 13.07 -17.66
N VAL A 218 15.59 14.27 -17.30
CA VAL A 218 15.90 14.88 -16.00
C VAL A 218 14.63 15.11 -15.23
N ARG A 219 14.65 14.72 -13.95
CA ARG A 219 13.59 15.04 -12.98
C ARG A 219 14.14 15.99 -11.93
N LEU A 220 13.47 17.09 -11.79
CA LEU A 220 13.70 18.08 -10.74
C LEU A 220 12.56 17.97 -9.71
N GLU A 221 12.92 17.82 -8.46
CA GLU A 221 11.94 17.68 -7.39
C GLU A 221 12.31 18.60 -6.25
N ARG A 222 11.39 19.41 -5.81
CA ARG A 222 11.53 20.24 -4.61
C ARG A 222 10.35 20.01 -3.70
N THR A 223 10.63 19.46 -2.54
CA THR A 223 9.62 19.15 -1.52
C THR A 223 9.66 20.21 -0.42
N ASN A 224 8.51 20.39 0.23
CA ASN A 224 8.35 21.25 1.39
C ASN A 224 8.77 22.72 1.15
N ILE A 225 8.33 23.29 0.03
CA ILE A 225 8.61 24.68 -0.33
C ILE A 225 8.04 25.60 0.77
N ALA A 226 8.87 26.51 1.26
CA ALA A 226 8.53 27.46 2.33
C ALA A 226 7.99 26.80 3.62
N ASN A 227 8.36 25.53 3.90
CA ASN A 227 7.90 24.74 5.05
C ASN A 227 6.38 24.53 5.09
N ARG A 228 5.69 24.68 3.94
CA ARG A 228 4.23 24.57 3.81
C ARG A 228 3.78 23.24 3.23
N ALA A 229 4.67 22.26 3.10
CA ALA A 229 4.44 21.00 2.40
C ALA A 229 3.99 21.16 0.94
N TRP A 230 4.38 22.25 0.28
CA TRP A 230 4.21 22.38 -1.16
C TRP A 230 5.34 21.63 -1.86
N ASN A 231 4.98 20.83 -2.83
CA ASN A 231 5.90 19.96 -3.56
C ASN A 231 5.81 20.27 -5.05
N ALA A 232 6.94 20.60 -5.67
CA ALA A 232 7.05 20.87 -7.09
C ALA A 232 7.87 19.77 -7.75
N HIS A 233 7.41 19.28 -8.89
CA HIS A 233 8.08 18.30 -9.72
C HIS A 233 8.13 18.80 -11.15
N ALA A 234 9.30 18.72 -11.78
CA ALA A 234 9.47 19.00 -13.19
C ALA A 234 10.15 17.82 -13.86
N LEU A 235 9.72 17.47 -15.06
CA LEU A 235 10.30 16.43 -15.90
C LEU A 235 10.62 17.04 -17.26
N TYR A 236 11.87 16.89 -17.69
CA TYR A 236 12.27 17.15 -19.06
C TYR A 236 12.84 15.87 -19.65
N ARG A 237 12.32 15.43 -20.79
CA ARG A 237 12.75 14.26 -21.55
C ARG A 237 13.06 14.69 -22.98
N TRP A 238 14.24 14.31 -23.48
CA TRP A 238 14.72 14.70 -24.81
C TRP A 238 15.01 13.54 -25.76
N ASP A 239 14.48 12.36 -25.44
CA ASP A 239 14.52 11.21 -26.34
C ASP A 239 14.02 11.60 -27.74
N ALA A 240 14.73 11.17 -28.79
CA ALA A 240 14.42 11.53 -30.17
C ALA A 240 13.00 11.13 -30.61
N GLN A 241 12.43 10.09 -30.02
CA GLN A 241 11.11 9.57 -30.34
C GLN A 241 10.03 10.02 -29.37
N LYS A 242 10.41 10.45 -28.16
CA LYS A 242 9.49 10.77 -27.06
C LYS A 242 10.00 11.97 -26.26
N ARG A 243 9.65 13.17 -26.69
CA ARG A 243 9.95 14.40 -25.94
C ARG A 243 8.81 14.73 -24.99
N ARG A 244 9.16 15.09 -23.76
CA ARG A 244 8.16 15.48 -22.76
C ARG A 244 8.69 16.58 -21.85
N LEU A 245 7.84 17.55 -21.60
CA LEU A 245 8.02 18.56 -20.56
C LEU A 245 6.78 18.50 -19.64
N ALA A 246 6.99 18.23 -18.37
CA ALA A 246 5.90 18.20 -17.42
C ALA A 246 6.26 18.98 -16.15
N PHE A 247 5.27 19.59 -15.56
CA PHE A 247 5.38 20.29 -14.28
C PHE A 247 4.17 19.97 -13.43
N ASP A 248 4.41 19.63 -12.15
CA ASP A 248 3.40 19.39 -11.15
C ASP A 248 3.68 20.23 -9.91
N LEU A 249 2.66 20.86 -9.35
CA LEU A 249 2.68 21.53 -8.06
C LEU A 249 1.52 21.00 -7.22
N ALA A 250 1.83 20.49 -6.04
CA ALA A 250 0.84 19.96 -5.12
C ALA A 250 1.15 20.36 -3.68
N GLY A 251 0.13 20.44 -2.85
CA GLY A 251 0.31 20.74 -1.43
C GLY A 251 -1.02 20.90 -0.70
N PRO A 252 -0.98 21.06 0.63
CA PRO A 252 -2.19 21.22 1.42
C PRO A 252 -2.93 22.52 1.07
N LEU A 253 -4.26 22.47 1.12
CA LEU A 253 -5.11 23.65 1.03
C LEU A 253 -5.10 24.39 2.37
N GLY A 254 -4.41 25.51 2.39
CA GLY A 254 -4.19 26.30 3.60
C GLY A 254 -3.34 25.55 4.63
N LYS A 255 -3.82 25.41 5.87
CA LYS A 255 -3.17 24.72 6.97
C LYS A 255 -3.86 23.39 7.34
N THR A 256 -4.57 22.79 6.39
CA THR A 256 -5.37 21.58 6.61
C THR A 256 -4.73 20.37 5.90
N PRO A 257 -4.08 19.44 6.61
CA PRO A 257 -3.36 18.34 6.01
C PRO A 257 -4.25 17.27 5.34
N SER A 258 -5.55 17.26 5.64
CA SER A 258 -6.52 16.33 5.02
C SER A 258 -7.11 16.83 3.69
N ARG A 259 -6.67 17.99 3.20
CA ARG A 259 -7.09 18.56 1.92
C ARG A 259 -5.86 19.07 1.17
N ALA A 260 -5.74 18.69 -0.08
CA ALA A 260 -4.62 19.13 -0.92
C ALA A 260 -5.11 19.56 -2.30
N PHE A 261 -4.35 20.43 -2.95
CA PHE A 261 -4.52 20.78 -4.35
C PHE A 261 -3.41 20.14 -5.20
N ARG A 262 -3.67 20.00 -6.48
CA ARG A 262 -2.67 19.67 -7.49
C ARG A 262 -2.92 20.51 -8.74
N ILE A 263 -1.85 21.04 -9.32
CA ILE A 263 -1.85 21.72 -10.62
C ILE A 263 -0.78 21.01 -11.44
N SER A 264 -1.11 20.60 -12.67
CA SER A 264 -0.16 19.96 -13.57
C SER A 264 -0.25 20.53 -14.98
N ILE A 265 0.89 20.56 -15.65
CA ILE A 265 1.05 20.92 -17.06
C ILE A 265 1.90 19.83 -17.71
N ASP A 266 1.51 19.33 -18.88
CA ASP A 266 2.20 18.23 -19.57
C ASP A 266 2.20 18.49 -21.08
N GLY A 267 3.40 18.67 -21.65
CA GLY A 267 3.62 18.78 -23.08
C GLY A 267 4.36 17.56 -23.61
N ARG A 268 3.89 16.97 -24.71
CA ARG A 268 4.49 15.76 -25.31
C ARG A 268 4.61 15.89 -26.83
N ASP A 269 5.67 15.33 -27.39
CA ASP A 269 5.88 15.06 -28.82
C ASP A 269 6.37 13.61 -28.93
N GLU A 270 5.50 12.71 -29.33
CA GLU A 270 5.72 11.28 -29.30
C GLU A 270 5.51 10.66 -30.67
N ARG A 271 6.36 9.69 -31.03
CA ARG A 271 6.19 8.86 -32.21
C ARG A 271 5.66 7.49 -31.80
N TRP A 272 4.73 7.00 -32.58
CA TRP A 272 4.02 5.76 -32.34
C TRP A 272 4.11 4.85 -33.55
N ASP A 273 4.35 3.55 -33.29
CA ASP A 273 4.18 2.47 -34.24
C ASP A 273 3.02 1.62 -33.75
N LEU A 274 1.89 1.74 -34.42
CA LEU A 274 0.64 1.09 -34.02
C LEU A 274 0.42 -0.13 -34.89
N PRO A 275 0.22 -1.34 -34.33
CA PRO A 275 -0.13 -2.51 -35.10
C PRO A 275 -1.47 -2.27 -35.82
N GLY A 276 -1.56 -2.71 -37.07
CA GLY A 276 -2.77 -2.55 -37.85
C GLY A 276 -3.98 -3.21 -37.19
N ILE A 277 -5.09 -2.48 -37.18
CA ILE A 277 -6.36 -2.94 -36.59
C ILE A 277 -6.93 -4.14 -37.37
N TRP A 278 -6.67 -4.18 -38.67
CA TRP A 278 -7.21 -5.15 -39.61
C TRP A 278 -6.20 -6.20 -40.13
N SER A 279 -4.89 -5.92 -39.98
CA SER A 279 -3.82 -6.81 -40.34
C SER A 279 -2.64 -6.66 -39.41
N PRO A 280 -2.14 -7.73 -38.79
CA PRO A 280 -0.98 -7.69 -37.89
C PRO A 280 0.29 -7.20 -38.55
N ASP A 281 0.40 -7.34 -39.87
CA ASP A 281 1.59 -7.02 -40.66
C ASP A 281 1.71 -5.54 -41.02
N ASN A 282 0.63 -4.77 -40.90
CA ASN A 282 0.62 -3.36 -41.21
C ASN A 282 0.90 -2.53 -39.92
N ILE A 283 2.00 -1.77 -39.95
CA ILE A 283 2.34 -0.85 -38.88
C ILE A 283 1.99 0.57 -39.33
N TYR A 284 1.06 1.21 -38.61
CA TYR A 284 0.72 2.62 -38.82
C TYR A 284 1.62 3.50 -37.99
N GLN A 285 2.29 4.44 -38.64
CA GLN A 285 3.14 5.42 -37.97
C GLN A 285 2.34 6.69 -37.69
N ALA A 286 2.32 7.10 -36.42
CA ALA A 286 1.69 8.34 -36.00
C ALA A 286 2.65 9.21 -35.18
N ARG A 287 2.53 10.53 -35.34
CA ARG A 287 3.17 11.50 -34.47
C ARG A 287 2.12 12.24 -33.70
N LEU A 288 2.21 12.15 -32.37
CA LEU A 288 1.33 12.86 -31.45
C LEU A 288 2.06 14.06 -30.84
N ARG A 289 1.47 15.23 -30.96
CA ARG A 289 1.80 16.40 -30.13
C ARG A 289 0.63 16.70 -29.21
N ARG A 290 0.87 16.77 -27.91
CA ARG A 290 -0.17 17.05 -26.91
C ARG A 290 0.32 18.06 -25.89
N ALA A 291 -0.53 19.03 -25.56
CA ALA A 291 -0.39 19.89 -24.40
C ALA A 291 -1.62 19.70 -23.50
N ALA A 292 -1.41 19.54 -22.21
CA ALA A 292 -2.48 19.34 -21.24
C ALA A 292 -2.23 20.19 -20.01
N ALA A 293 -3.31 20.64 -19.38
CA ALA A 293 -3.31 21.28 -18.08
C ALA A 293 -4.40 20.63 -17.22
N GLU A 294 -4.13 20.46 -15.93
CA GLU A 294 -5.03 19.85 -14.98
C GLU A 294 -4.97 20.58 -13.65
N ILE A 295 -6.13 20.82 -13.06
CA ILE A 295 -6.27 21.30 -11.69
C ILE A 295 -7.16 20.35 -10.91
N GLY A 296 -6.74 19.97 -9.72
CA GLY A 296 -7.46 19.00 -8.89
C GLY A 296 -7.34 19.27 -7.42
N ALA A 297 -8.20 18.60 -6.67
CA ALA A 297 -8.22 18.61 -5.23
C ALA A 297 -8.35 17.17 -4.68
N TYR A 298 -7.75 16.96 -3.52
CA TYR A 298 -7.73 15.70 -2.78
C TYR A 298 -8.32 15.92 -1.41
N PHE A 299 -9.13 14.96 -0.94
CA PHE A 299 -9.83 15.02 0.34
C PHE A 299 -9.71 13.68 1.05
N ILE A 300 -9.32 13.69 2.31
CA ILE A 300 -9.44 12.53 3.20
C ILE A 300 -10.81 12.60 3.84
N LEU A 301 -11.67 11.63 3.50
CA LEU A 301 -13.02 11.51 4.01
C LEU A 301 -13.07 10.35 5.03
N ARG A 302 -13.66 10.58 6.21
CA ARG A 302 -13.89 9.55 7.24
C ARG A 302 -12.68 8.66 7.55
N GLU A 303 -11.48 9.25 7.64
CA GLU A 303 -10.24 8.59 8.09
C GLU A 303 -9.74 7.42 7.21
N LYS A 304 -10.55 6.87 6.32
CA LYS A 304 -10.19 5.71 5.50
C LYS A 304 -10.36 5.93 4.00
N LEU A 305 -11.21 6.83 3.61
CA LEU A 305 -11.55 7.10 2.21
C LEU A 305 -10.79 8.33 1.74
N THR A 306 -10.06 8.21 0.64
CA THR A 306 -9.54 9.37 -0.09
C THR A 306 -10.36 9.57 -1.34
N TRP A 307 -10.82 10.78 -1.55
CA TRP A 307 -11.47 11.19 -2.78
C TRP A 307 -10.65 12.28 -3.44
N SER A 308 -10.45 12.15 -4.74
CA SER A 308 -9.87 13.22 -5.55
C SER A 308 -10.78 13.57 -6.72
N THR A 309 -10.78 14.83 -7.08
CA THR A 309 -11.48 15.35 -8.25
C THR A 309 -10.57 16.30 -9.00
N SER A 310 -10.59 16.25 -10.32
CA SER A 310 -9.83 17.18 -11.16
C SER A 310 -10.56 17.51 -12.44
N VAL A 311 -10.25 18.68 -12.99
CA VAL A 311 -10.64 19.08 -14.33
C VAL A 311 -9.36 19.17 -15.17
N ARG A 312 -9.36 18.45 -16.29
CA ARG A 312 -8.26 18.41 -17.24
C ARG A 312 -8.70 18.91 -18.60
N THR A 313 -7.90 19.77 -19.19
CA THR A 313 -8.01 20.16 -20.59
C THR A 313 -6.76 19.73 -21.34
N SER A 314 -6.91 19.29 -22.59
CA SER A 314 -5.77 19.00 -23.44
C SER A 314 -6.05 19.28 -24.90
N LYS A 315 -5.05 19.80 -25.59
CA LYS A 315 -5.05 19.97 -27.05
C LYS A 315 -4.11 18.96 -27.66
N ARG A 316 -4.53 18.30 -28.71
CA ARG A 316 -3.68 17.36 -29.44
C ARG A 316 -3.72 17.59 -30.94
N SER A 317 -2.60 17.26 -31.56
CA SER A 317 -2.43 17.19 -33.01
C SER A 317 -1.79 15.85 -33.35
N ILE A 318 -2.44 15.12 -34.23
CA ILE A 318 -1.98 13.80 -34.71
C ILE A 318 -1.67 13.96 -36.18
N ALA A 319 -0.48 13.52 -36.61
CA ALA A 319 -0.03 13.48 -37.98
C ALA A 319 0.41 12.05 -38.32
N GLY A 320 0.16 11.62 -39.56
CA GLY A 320 0.48 10.28 -40.05
C GLY A 320 -0.77 9.48 -40.41
N ALA A 321 -1.08 8.40 -39.72
CA ALA A 321 -2.20 7.53 -40.04
C ALA A 321 -3.56 8.23 -39.88
N ALA A 322 -4.29 8.37 -40.96
CA ALA A 322 -5.62 8.99 -40.98
C ALA A 322 -6.66 7.92 -41.36
N LEU A 323 -6.95 6.97 -40.46
CA LEU A 323 -7.78 5.84 -40.82
C LEU A 323 -9.03 5.67 -39.96
N ASP A 324 -9.13 6.36 -38.81
CA ASP A 324 -10.22 6.18 -37.86
C ASP A 324 -10.46 7.45 -37.05
N ASP A 325 -11.67 7.62 -36.56
CA ASP A 325 -12.06 8.65 -35.58
C ASP A 325 -11.13 8.71 -34.35
N ALA A 326 -10.47 7.59 -34.01
CA ALA A 326 -9.48 7.54 -32.92
C ALA A 326 -8.24 8.42 -33.14
N PHE A 327 -7.92 8.77 -34.41
CA PHE A 327 -6.77 9.61 -34.78
C PHE A 327 -7.12 11.08 -34.97
N ASP A 328 -8.32 11.49 -34.61
CA ASP A 328 -8.75 12.87 -34.77
C ASP A 328 -7.97 13.83 -33.83
N SER A 329 -7.59 14.96 -34.37
CA SER A 329 -6.95 16.05 -33.64
C SER A 329 -8.02 16.96 -33.01
N GLY A 330 -7.73 17.51 -31.84
CA GLY A 330 -8.74 18.38 -31.21
C GLY A 330 -8.44 18.70 -29.75
N TRP A 331 -9.49 19.13 -29.07
CA TRP A 331 -9.47 19.46 -27.65
C TRP A 331 -10.23 18.42 -26.83
N THR A 332 -9.71 18.13 -25.64
CA THR A 332 -10.43 17.34 -24.63
C THR A 332 -10.67 18.23 -23.41
N VAL A 333 -11.87 18.19 -22.88
CA VAL A 333 -12.21 18.74 -21.57
C VAL A 333 -12.88 17.64 -20.78
N GLU A 334 -12.31 17.26 -19.65
CA GLU A 334 -12.80 16.14 -18.84
C GLU A 334 -12.71 16.43 -17.35
N GLN A 335 -13.66 15.90 -16.62
CA GLN A 335 -13.62 15.77 -15.17
C GLN A 335 -13.21 14.34 -14.84
N ARG A 336 -12.32 14.21 -13.88
CA ARG A 336 -11.86 12.94 -13.32
C ARG A 336 -12.15 12.89 -11.84
N ASN A 337 -12.70 11.78 -11.38
CA ASN A 337 -12.94 11.52 -9.97
C ASN A 337 -12.29 10.18 -9.64
N GLN A 338 -11.64 10.10 -8.50
CA GLN A 338 -11.04 8.87 -8.02
C GLN A 338 -11.33 8.70 -6.54
N ILE A 339 -11.60 7.47 -6.16
CA ILE A 339 -11.82 7.06 -4.78
C ILE A 339 -10.83 5.94 -4.45
N ASP A 340 -10.11 6.09 -3.33
CA ASP A 340 -9.22 5.08 -2.79
C ASP A 340 -9.72 4.63 -1.42
N LEU A 341 -9.92 3.32 -1.26
CA LEU A 341 -10.51 2.72 -0.06
C LEU A 341 -9.70 1.51 0.41
N PRO A 342 -9.23 1.44 1.66
CA PRO A 342 -8.82 0.19 2.26
C PRO A 342 -10.07 -0.64 2.57
N ILE A 343 -10.26 -1.76 1.85
CA ILE A 343 -11.41 -2.65 2.03
C ILE A 343 -11.25 -3.43 3.33
N PHE A 344 -10.06 -4.00 3.52
CA PHE A 344 -9.84 -4.96 4.58
C PHE A 344 -8.37 -4.92 5.04
N THR A 345 -8.16 -4.93 6.34
CA THR A 345 -6.84 -5.00 6.96
C THR A 345 -6.86 -6.01 8.08
N LEU A 346 -5.93 -6.97 8.04
CA LEU A 346 -5.64 -7.90 9.14
C LEU A 346 -4.27 -7.56 9.73
N PRO A 347 -4.20 -6.68 10.74
CA PRO A 347 -2.92 -6.21 11.26
C PRO A 347 -2.05 -7.35 11.79
N GLU A 348 -2.63 -8.36 12.46
CA GLU A 348 -1.90 -9.50 13.02
C GLU A 348 -1.19 -10.34 11.95
N HIS A 349 -1.75 -10.39 10.75
CA HIS A 349 -1.21 -11.11 9.61
C HIS A 349 -0.47 -10.21 8.63
N ARG A 350 -0.39 -8.91 8.91
CA ARG A 350 0.19 -7.88 8.01
C ARG A 350 -0.39 -7.98 6.60
N PHE A 351 -1.67 -8.29 6.50
CA PHE A 351 -2.40 -8.37 5.24
C PHE A 351 -3.25 -7.13 5.05
N ARG A 352 -3.19 -6.55 3.85
CA ARG A 352 -3.99 -5.36 3.48
C ARG A 352 -4.57 -5.56 2.09
N LEU A 353 -5.88 -5.33 1.97
CA LEU A 353 -6.61 -5.28 0.73
C LEU A 353 -7.13 -3.86 0.51
N THR A 354 -6.77 -3.26 -0.62
CA THR A 354 -7.19 -1.90 -0.99
C THR A 354 -7.89 -1.94 -2.33
N ALA A 355 -8.85 -1.05 -2.54
CA ALA A 355 -9.46 -0.80 -3.83
C ALA A 355 -9.34 0.66 -4.20
N ASN A 356 -9.26 0.92 -5.50
CA ASN A 356 -9.51 2.23 -6.06
C ASN A 356 -10.50 2.13 -7.22
N ALA A 357 -11.21 3.22 -7.47
CA ALA A 357 -12.11 3.35 -8.60
C ALA A 357 -12.04 4.77 -9.15
N GLY A 358 -11.84 4.89 -10.45
CA GLY A 358 -11.80 6.14 -11.19
C GLY A 358 -12.99 6.27 -12.13
N LEU A 359 -13.51 7.48 -12.28
CA LEU A 359 -14.53 7.86 -13.26
C LEU A 359 -14.05 9.07 -14.06
N ARG A 360 -14.19 8.98 -15.36
CA ARG A 360 -13.86 10.05 -16.31
C ARG A 360 -15.11 10.44 -17.10
N THR A 361 -15.44 11.71 -17.13
CA THR A 361 -16.56 12.24 -17.91
C THR A 361 -16.12 13.52 -18.61
N GLY A 362 -16.60 13.76 -19.84
CA GLY A 362 -16.20 14.97 -20.55
C GLY A 362 -16.60 14.97 -22.02
N ARG A 363 -15.87 15.78 -22.79
CA ARG A 363 -16.03 15.87 -24.23
C ARG A 363 -14.68 15.93 -24.95
N PHE A 364 -14.60 15.24 -26.04
CA PHE A 364 -13.60 15.44 -27.07
C PHE A 364 -14.20 16.26 -28.20
N LEU A 365 -13.60 17.41 -28.47
CA LEU A 365 -13.95 18.34 -29.53
C LEU A 365 -12.95 18.13 -30.67
N GLY A 366 -13.20 17.11 -31.49
CA GLY A 366 -12.36 16.75 -32.62
C GLY A 366 -12.61 17.69 -33.82
N ARG A 367 -11.68 17.65 -34.77
CA ARG A 367 -11.84 18.39 -36.03
C ARG A 367 -12.95 17.79 -36.90
N ALA A 368 -13.00 16.43 -36.93
CA ALA A 368 -14.02 15.74 -37.69
C ALA A 368 -15.33 15.59 -36.90
N LYS A 369 -15.26 15.27 -35.61
CA LYS A 369 -16.45 14.95 -34.82
C LYS A 369 -16.26 15.24 -33.34
N SER A 370 -17.31 15.77 -32.70
CA SER A 370 -17.36 15.87 -31.24
C SER A 370 -17.92 14.57 -30.64
N ARG A 371 -17.29 14.09 -29.55
CA ARG A 371 -17.65 12.84 -28.85
C ARG A 371 -17.78 13.07 -27.36
N ARG A 372 -18.71 12.39 -26.72
CA ARG A 372 -18.80 12.35 -25.25
C ARG A 372 -17.78 11.36 -24.72
N ILE A 373 -17.06 11.78 -23.69
CA ILE A 373 -16.13 10.91 -22.95
C ILE A 373 -16.88 10.34 -21.77
N LEU A 374 -16.86 9.03 -21.65
CA LEU A 374 -17.31 8.31 -20.48
C LEU A 374 -16.41 7.09 -20.29
N GLY A 375 -15.90 6.92 -19.09
CA GLY A 375 -15.07 5.78 -18.80
C GLY A 375 -14.61 5.76 -17.35
N GLY A 376 -13.92 4.71 -16.99
CA GLY A 376 -13.33 4.56 -15.68
C GLY A 376 -12.42 3.35 -15.62
N ASP A 377 -11.71 3.27 -14.52
CA ASP A 377 -10.85 2.15 -14.19
C ASP A 377 -10.96 1.84 -12.71
N SER A 378 -10.64 0.61 -12.36
CA SER A 378 -10.63 0.16 -10.98
C SER A 378 -9.46 -0.79 -10.74
N ALA A 379 -9.01 -0.82 -9.50
CA ALA A 379 -8.04 -1.82 -9.07
C ALA A 379 -8.38 -2.35 -7.68
N VAL A 380 -8.04 -3.63 -7.47
CA VAL A 380 -8.00 -4.25 -6.15
C VAL A 380 -6.60 -4.77 -5.94
N THR A 381 -5.95 -4.35 -4.86
CA THR A 381 -4.56 -4.71 -4.55
C THR A 381 -4.48 -5.38 -3.20
N ALA A 382 -3.88 -6.57 -3.16
CA ALA A 382 -3.57 -7.32 -1.96
C ALA A 382 -2.05 -7.24 -1.68
N ASN A 383 -1.69 -6.89 -0.45
CA ASN A 383 -0.32 -6.91 0.05
C ASN A 383 -0.27 -7.77 1.31
N TRP A 384 0.68 -8.71 1.35
CA TRP A 384 0.87 -9.59 2.49
C TRP A 384 2.34 -9.70 2.85
N LEU A 385 2.63 -9.51 4.14
CA LEU A 385 3.95 -9.69 4.73
C LEU A 385 3.88 -10.88 5.69
N PRO A 386 4.16 -12.12 5.26
CA PRO A 386 3.90 -13.33 6.04
C PRO A 386 4.81 -13.49 7.26
N GLN A 387 5.97 -12.85 7.28
CA GLN A 387 6.91 -12.94 8.40
C GLN A 387 6.48 -12.05 9.58
N ALA A 388 6.60 -12.56 10.80
CA ALA A 388 6.23 -11.85 12.01
C ALA A 388 7.00 -10.53 12.19
N LYS A 389 8.29 -10.52 11.84
CA LYS A 389 9.18 -9.35 11.96
C LYS A 389 9.13 -8.40 10.77
N GLY A 390 8.17 -8.56 9.86
CA GLY A 390 7.90 -7.56 8.85
C GLY A 390 8.22 -7.96 7.43
N ASP A 391 9.05 -7.19 6.75
CA ASP A 391 9.13 -7.09 5.31
C ASP A 391 10.20 -7.99 4.63
N ASP A 392 10.65 -9.05 5.29
CA ASP A 392 11.60 -9.98 4.66
C ASP A 392 11.00 -10.68 3.45
N TRP A 393 9.72 -11.02 3.54
CA TRP A 393 8.93 -11.58 2.47
C TRP A 393 7.73 -10.68 2.19
N GLU A 394 7.44 -10.46 0.93
CA GLU A 394 6.33 -9.61 0.50
C GLU A 394 5.64 -10.23 -0.70
N LEU A 395 4.37 -10.58 -0.54
CA LEU A 395 3.52 -11.01 -1.64
C LEU A 395 2.62 -9.86 -2.06
N ARG A 396 2.52 -9.64 -3.35
CA ARG A 396 1.63 -8.66 -3.96
C ARG A 396 0.81 -9.32 -5.03
N ALA A 397 -0.47 -9.01 -5.03
CA ALA A 397 -1.37 -9.34 -6.12
C ALA A 397 -2.24 -8.12 -6.41
N ALA A 398 -2.46 -7.84 -7.69
CA ALA A 398 -3.31 -6.74 -8.10
C ALA A 398 -4.16 -7.15 -9.30
N PHE A 399 -5.41 -6.76 -9.26
CA PHE A 399 -6.35 -6.87 -10.36
C PHE A 399 -6.75 -5.47 -10.80
N TYR A 400 -6.67 -5.22 -12.10
CA TYR A 400 -7.07 -3.94 -12.71
C TYR A 400 -8.04 -4.21 -13.83
N ALA A 401 -9.04 -3.37 -13.97
CA ALA A 401 -9.96 -3.38 -15.09
C ALA A 401 -10.43 -1.96 -15.40
N GLY A 402 -10.70 -1.69 -16.67
CA GLY A 402 -11.22 -0.39 -17.07
C GLY A 402 -11.75 -0.35 -18.48
N GLY A 403 -12.50 0.70 -18.76
CA GLY A 403 -13.04 0.98 -20.08
C GLY A 403 -13.23 2.49 -20.28
N VAL A 404 -13.05 2.96 -21.51
CA VAL A 404 -13.25 4.36 -21.87
C VAL A 404 -13.77 4.47 -23.30
N GLY A 405 -14.79 5.30 -23.49
CA GLY A 405 -15.35 5.63 -24.81
C GLY A 405 -15.18 7.11 -25.13
N GLY A 406 -15.19 7.43 -26.42
CA GLY A 406 -15.18 8.81 -26.93
C GLY A 406 -13.84 9.53 -26.86
N VAL A 407 -12.76 8.83 -26.53
CA VAL A 407 -11.40 9.41 -26.46
C VAL A 407 -10.57 9.06 -27.70
N PRO A 408 -9.54 9.85 -28.04
CA PRO A 408 -8.54 9.47 -29.06
C PRO A 408 -7.61 8.35 -28.55
N PHE A 409 -6.88 7.72 -29.50
CA PHE A 409 -6.07 6.52 -29.25
C PHE A 409 -5.00 6.71 -28.16
N ASP A 410 -4.47 7.91 -28.01
CA ASP A 410 -3.44 8.21 -27.00
C ASP A 410 -3.95 8.21 -25.56
N GLU A 411 -5.26 8.18 -25.38
CA GLU A 411 -5.95 8.05 -24.09
C GLU A 411 -6.45 6.59 -23.84
N TYR A 412 -6.22 5.68 -24.76
CA TYR A 412 -6.50 4.25 -24.57
C TYR A 412 -5.55 3.62 -23.57
N PHE A 413 -5.96 2.53 -22.96
CA PHE A 413 -5.14 1.76 -22.03
C PHE A 413 -4.02 1.04 -22.77
N GLN A 414 -2.80 1.20 -22.28
CA GLN A 414 -1.59 0.62 -22.83
C GLN A 414 -0.96 -0.28 -21.76
N LEU A 415 -0.82 -1.57 -22.06
CA LEU A 415 -0.36 -2.57 -21.11
C LEU A 415 1.10 -3.00 -21.30
N GLY A 416 1.83 -2.41 -22.25
CA GLY A 416 3.26 -2.65 -22.40
C GLY A 416 4.10 -1.84 -21.42
N MET A 417 5.27 -2.36 -21.04
CA MET A 417 6.23 -1.67 -20.18
C MET A 417 6.76 -0.41 -20.86
N GLU A 418 6.27 0.73 -20.41
CA GLU A 418 6.70 2.07 -20.81
C GLU A 418 6.52 3.01 -19.61
N ARG A 419 7.44 3.97 -19.42
CA ARG A 419 7.45 4.87 -18.26
C ARG A 419 6.21 5.72 -18.08
N ASP A 420 5.57 6.05 -19.18
CA ASP A 420 4.38 6.90 -19.16
C ASP A 420 3.07 6.12 -19.05
N ASN A 421 3.12 4.79 -19.11
CA ASN A 421 1.93 3.94 -18.97
C ASN A 421 1.64 3.68 -17.48
N PRO A 422 0.40 3.85 -17.02
CA PRO A 422 0.03 3.56 -15.64
C PRO A 422 -0.03 2.07 -15.32
N HIS A 423 -0.29 1.24 -16.33
CA HIS A 423 -0.50 -0.20 -16.18
C HIS A 423 0.45 -0.98 -17.10
N TRP A 424 1.10 -2.01 -16.55
CA TRP A 424 2.07 -2.83 -17.28
C TRP A 424 1.81 -4.31 -17.11
N ILE A 425 2.00 -5.08 -18.16
CA ILE A 425 2.33 -6.50 -18.10
C ILE A 425 3.86 -6.56 -18.08
N ARG A 426 4.46 -6.89 -16.94
CA ARG A 426 5.93 -7.00 -16.84
C ARG A 426 6.41 -8.11 -17.78
N GLY A 427 7.47 -7.84 -18.55
CA GLY A 427 7.96 -8.72 -19.60
C GLY A 427 7.39 -8.45 -20.99
N VAL A 428 6.40 -7.57 -21.14
CA VAL A 428 5.85 -7.16 -22.43
C VAL A 428 6.33 -5.74 -22.78
N ALA A 429 7.00 -5.58 -23.92
CA ALA A 429 7.53 -4.29 -24.35
C ALA A 429 6.40 -3.30 -24.69
N GLY A 430 6.50 -2.05 -24.19
CA GLY A 430 5.59 -0.95 -24.53
C GLY A 430 6.09 -0.07 -25.67
N SER A 431 7.38 -0.16 -25.97
CA SER A 431 8.01 0.59 -27.07
C SER A 431 9.08 -0.26 -27.77
N ARG A 432 9.28 -0.01 -29.07
CA ARG A 432 10.37 -0.58 -29.88
C ARG A 432 11.08 0.55 -30.64
N GLY A 433 12.41 0.49 -30.71
CA GLY A 433 13.17 1.56 -31.36
C GLY A 433 12.88 2.96 -30.78
N GLY A 434 12.49 3.04 -29.51
CA GLY A 434 12.07 4.27 -28.87
C GLY A 434 10.63 4.70 -29.15
N ARG A 435 9.93 4.14 -30.12
CA ARG A 435 8.55 4.47 -30.50
C ARG A 435 7.56 3.69 -29.64
N LYS A 436 6.45 4.33 -29.26
CA LYS A 436 5.36 3.73 -28.47
C LYS A 436 4.48 2.81 -29.32
N GLY A 437 3.69 1.95 -28.67
CA GLY A 437 2.67 1.15 -29.32
C GLY A 437 3.01 -0.33 -29.50
N ALA A 438 4.19 -0.79 -29.04
CA ALA A 438 4.59 -2.19 -29.17
C ALA A 438 3.78 -3.17 -28.32
N GLY A 439 3.18 -2.71 -27.22
CA GLY A 439 2.35 -3.51 -26.32
C GLY A 439 0.86 -3.46 -26.67
N PRO A 440 0.02 -4.24 -25.95
CA PRO A 440 -1.43 -4.23 -26.13
C PRO A 440 -2.02 -2.85 -25.84
N ILE A 441 -2.90 -2.39 -26.74
CA ILE A 441 -3.61 -1.10 -26.62
C ILE A 441 -5.09 -1.34 -26.83
N GLY A 442 -5.94 -0.73 -26.03
CA GLY A 442 -7.39 -0.84 -26.18
C GLY A 442 -8.18 0.21 -25.41
N SER A 443 -9.42 0.38 -25.80
CA SER A 443 -10.40 1.20 -25.08
C SER A 443 -10.89 0.52 -23.80
N SER A 444 -10.67 -0.77 -23.63
CA SER A 444 -10.92 -1.53 -22.41
C SER A 444 -9.77 -2.48 -22.11
N PHE A 445 -9.62 -2.82 -20.83
CA PHE A 445 -8.58 -3.76 -20.41
C PHE A 445 -8.93 -4.52 -19.13
N VAL A 446 -8.25 -5.64 -18.98
CA VAL A 446 -8.15 -6.42 -17.75
C VAL A 446 -6.67 -6.78 -17.54
N LEU A 447 -6.18 -6.66 -16.32
CA LEU A 447 -4.80 -6.95 -15.97
C LEU A 447 -4.73 -7.57 -14.58
N VAL A 448 -4.02 -8.69 -14.47
CA VAL A 448 -3.65 -9.33 -13.20
C VAL A 448 -2.14 -9.25 -13.06
N GLN A 449 -1.68 -8.76 -11.95
CA GLN A 449 -0.26 -8.74 -11.60
C GLN A 449 -0.03 -9.51 -10.31
N SER A 450 1.04 -10.29 -10.26
CA SER A 450 1.46 -10.99 -9.06
C SER A 450 2.97 -10.94 -8.90
N GLY A 451 3.44 -10.88 -7.68
CA GLY A 451 4.85 -10.84 -7.38
C GLY A 451 5.14 -11.29 -5.97
N PHE A 452 6.30 -11.88 -5.81
CA PHE A 452 6.81 -12.36 -4.55
C PHE A 452 8.24 -11.85 -4.39
N ASP A 453 8.49 -11.02 -3.40
CA ASP A 453 9.80 -10.44 -3.15
C ASP A 453 10.37 -10.91 -1.81
N ARG A 454 11.66 -11.20 -1.79
CA ARG A 454 12.43 -11.46 -0.58
C ARG A 454 13.47 -10.36 -0.37
N THR A 455 13.66 -9.94 0.87
CA THR A 455 14.79 -9.08 1.23
C THR A 455 16.07 -9.92 1.22
N VAL A 456 16.96 -9.65 0.25
CA VAL A 456 18.23 -10.37 0.06
C VAL A 456 19.41 -9.63 0.70
N LEU A 457 19.30 -8.31 0.89
CA LEU A 457 20.31 -7.50 1.56
C LEU A 457 19.66 -6.39 2.36
N ARG A 458 20.13 -6.18 3.59
CA ARG A 458 19.70 -5.08 4.46
C ARG A 458 20.92 -4.46 5.13
N ILE A 459 21.24 -3.24 4.73
CA ILE A 459 22.23 -2.39 5.39
C ILE A 459 21.57 -1.05 5.76
N PRO A 460 22.13 -0.25 6.64
CA PRO A 460 21.46 0.95 7.19
C PRO A 460 20.86 1.91 6.17
N PHE A 461 21.52 2.07 5.01
CA PHE A 461 21.12 3.02 3.96
C PHE A 461 20.52 2.35 2.71
N LEU A 462 20.56 1.02 2.59
CA LEU A 462 20.09 0.29 1.41
C LEU A 462 19.42 -1.03 1.79
N ARG A 463 18.24 -1.26 1.21
CA ARG A 463 17.56 -2.55 1.24
C ARG A 463 17.39 -3.05 -0.18
N VAL A 464 17.77 -4.30 -0.41
CA VAL A 464 17.58 -4.97 -1.70
C VAL A 464 16.54 -6.04 -1.55
N LYS A 465 15.50 -5.97 -2.37
CA LYS A 465 14.47 -7.01 -2.50
C LYS A 465 14.55 -7.59 -3.89
N ALA A 466 14.42 -8.91 -3.99
CA ALA A 466 14.40 -9.62 -5.26
C ALA A 466 13.35 -10.71 -5.25
N GLY A 467 12.76 -10.98 -6.41
CA GLY A 467 11.79 -12.05 -6.53
C GLY A 467 11.15 -12.20 -7.90
N PRO A 468 10.45 -13.32 -8.11
CA PRO A 468 9.73 -13.60 -9.33
C PRO A 468 8.43 -12.81 -9.43
N PHE A 469 7.94 -12.69 -10.65
CA PHE A 469 6.63 -12.16 -10.95
C PHE A 469 5.95 -12.93 -12.08
N PHE A 470 4.63 -12.84 -12.10
CA PHE A 470 3.80 -13.28 -13.20
C PHE A 470 2.66 -12.28 -13.39
N ASP A 471 2.53 -11.77 -14.61
CA ASP A 471 1.48 -10.84 -15.01
C ASP A 471 0.75 -11.38 -16.22
N THR A 472 -0.55 -11.14 -16.29
CA THR A 472 -1.35 -11.46 -17.47
C THR A 472 -2.42 -10.41 -17.69
N GLY A 473 -2.69 -10.08 -18.94
CA GLY A 473 -3.68 -9.06 -19.26
C GLY A 473 -4.09 -9.06 -20.72
N ARG A 474 -5.18 -8.35 -20.97
CA ARG A 474 -5.77 -8.19 -22.28
C ARG A 474 -6.28 -6.77 -22.45
N ALA A 475 -6.01 -6.17 -23.59
CA ALA A 475 -6.66 -4.95 -24.04
C ALA A 475 -7.57 -5.25 -25.24
N ALA A 476 -8.67 -4.54 -25.36
CA ALA A 476 -9.65 -4.72 -26.44
C ALA A 476 -10.19 -3.37 -26.92
N GLY A 477 -10.78 -3.37 -28.13
CA GLY A 477 -11.41 -2.17 -28.72
C GLY A 477 -10.47 -1.29 -29.54
N PHE A 478 -9.21 -1.71 -29.75
CA PHE A 478 -8.28 -1.08 -30.69
C PHE A 478 -7.37 -2.11 -31.36
N SER A 479 -6.47 -2.78 -30.61
CA SER A 479 -5.73 -3.92 -31.14
C SER A 479 -6.57 -5.21 -31.09
N ILE A 480 -6.19 -6.24 -31.85
CA ILE A 480 -6.81 -7.57 -31.79
C ILE A 480 -6.77 -8.04 -30.33
N PRO A 481 -7.93 -8.35 -29.73
CA PRO A 481 -7.99 -8.66 -28.31
C PRO A 481 -7.39 -10.03 -28.02
N GLN A 482 -6.20 -10.04 -27.45
CA GLN A 482 -5.46 -11.26 -27.13
C GLN A 482 -4.88 -11.16 -25.73
N TRP A 483 -4.78 -12.31 -25.04
CA TRP A 483 -4.08 -12.40 -23.77
C TRP A 483 -2.58 -12.33 -23.98
N HIS A 484 -1.94 -11.49 -23.20
CA HIS A 484 -0.50 -11.39 -23.08
C HIS A 484 -0.10 -11.75 -21.66
N SER A 485 0.93 -12.54 -21.53
CA SER A 485 1.46 -12.95 -20.23
C SER A 485 2.96 -12.72 -20.19
N GLY A 486 3.44 -12.20 -19.09
CA GLY A 486 4.85 -11.98 -18.86
C GLY A 486 5.28 -12.57 -17.52
N THR A 487 6.44 -13.20 -17.51
CA THR A 487 7.07 -13.75 -16.31
C THR A 487 8.53 -13.36 -16.24
N GLY A 488 9.10 -13.40 -15.07
CA GLY A 488 10.51 -13.05 -14.88
C GLY A 488 10.87 -12.75 -13.44
N ALA A 489 11.92 -11.96 -13.28
CA ALA A 489 12.40 -11.54 -11.97
C ALA A 489 12.53 -10.02 -11.89
N GLN A 490 12.36 -9.50 -10.69
CA GLN A 490 12.60 -8.10 -10.38
C GLN A 490 13.57 -7.95 -9.21
N VAL A 491 14.36 -6.88 -9.25
CA VAL A 491 15.21 -6.44 -8.15
C VAL A 491 14.83 -5.01 -7.80
N ARG A 492 14.52 -4.77 -6.54
CA ARG A 492 14.19 -3.43 -6.02
C ARG A 492 15.25 -2.97 -5.04
N LEU A 493 15.94 -1.89 -5.38
CA LEU A 493 16.92 -1.23 -4.54
C LEU A 493 16.21 -0.07 -3.82
N LEU A 494 16.08 -0.18 -2.52
CA LEU A 494 15.36 0.75 -1.67
C LEU A 494 16.38 1.56 -0.85
N ALA A 495 16.73 2.76 -1.34
CA ALA A 495 17.74 3.61 -0.70
C ALA A 495 17.12 4.49 0.40
N GLY A 496 17.94 4.90 1.36
CA GLY A 496 17.58 5.93 2.31
C GLY A 496 17.15 7.22 1.59
N GLY A 497 16.14 7.94 2.11
CA GLY A 497 15.60 9.13 1.46
C GLY A 497 14.44 8.86 0.48
N GLY A 498 13.91 7.64 0.45
CA GLY A 498 12.67 7.31 -0.26
C GLY A 498 12.82 7.06 -1.77
N VAL A 499 14.01 6.71 -2.22
CA VAL A 499 14.26 6.36 -3.63
C VAL A 499 14.18 4.86 -3.80
N ALA A 500 13.34 4.40 -4.72
CA ALA A 500 13.27 3.02 -5.17
C ALA A 500 13.76 2.92 -6.62
N TRP A 501 14.73 2.04 -6.85
CA TRP A 501 15.16 1.68 -8.17
C TRP A 501 14.75 0.23 -8.43
N SER A 502 14.00 0.00 -9.50
CA SER A 502 13.51 -1.32 -9.87
C SER A 502 14.12 -1.73 -11.21
N LEU A 503 14.75 -2.89 -11.20
CA LEU A 503 15.27 -3.57 -12.39
C LEU A 503 14.35 -4.77 -12.63
N ILE A 504 13.84 -4.90 -13.85
CA ILE A 504 12.91 -5.94 -14.25
C ILE A 504 13.49 -6.66 -15.45
N VAL A 505 13.64 -7.96 -15.35
CA VAL A 505 13.97 -8.85 -16.46
C VAL A 505 12.80 -9.78 -16.65
N GLY A 506 12.14 -9.68 -17.79
CA GLY A 506 10.92 -10.45 -18.05
C GLY A 506 10.89 -11.00 -19.45
N ARG A 507 10.09 -12.04 -19.64
CA ARG A 507 9.83 -12.67 -20.92
C ARG A 507 8.36 -12.55 -21.28
N ASP A 508 8.07 -12.04 -22.45
CA ASP A 508 6.75 -12.17 -23.09
C ASP A 508 6.54 -13.63 -23.48
N LEU A 509 5.64 -14.32 -22.80
CA LEU A 509 5.39 -15.76 -23.04
C LEU A 509 4.77 -16.02 -24.40
N ARG A 510 4.14 -15.02 -25.00
CA ARG A 510 3.53 -15.14 -26.31
C ARG A 510 4.52 -14.96 -27.46
N ARG A 511 5.36 -13.91 -27.36
CA ARG A 511 6.33 -13.56 -28.41
C ARG A 511 7.69 -14.22 -28.20
N GLY A 512 7.93 -14.77 -27.01
CA GLY A 512 9.24 -15.32 -26.62
C GLY A 512 10.32 -14.27 -26.36
N GLU A 513 9.98 -12.98 -26.46
CA GLU A 513 10.94 -11.87 -26.35
C GLU A 513 11.35 -11.63 -24.88
N MET A 514 12.63 -11.36 -24.68
CA MET A 514 13.15 -10.90 -23.39
C MET A 514 13.13 -9.38 -23.33
N VAL A 515 12.63 -8.84 -22.23
CA VAL A 515 12.56 -7.40 -21.98
C VAL A 515 13.32 -7.08 -20.70
N PHE A 516 14.27 -6.18 -20.82
CA PHE A 516 14.94 -5.55 -19.69
C PHE A 516 14.39 -4.15 -19.49
N TYR A 517 13.98 -3.83 -18.26
CA TYR A 517 13.43 -2.52 -17.94
C TYR A 517 13.97 -2.00 -16.62
N SER A 518 14.33 -0.73 -16.61
CA SER A 518 14.81 -0.03 -15.43
C SER A 518 13.95 1.19 -15.15
N THR A 519 13.49 1.32 -13.93
CA THR A 519 12.70 2.47 -13.51
C THR A 519 13.13 2.95 -12.12
N VAL A 520 13.02 4.24 -11.91
CA VAL A 520 13.27 4.88 -10.62
C VAL A 520 11.95 5.49 -10.16
N SER A 521 11.49 5.09 -9.01
CA SER A 521 10.30 5.66 -8.37
C SER A 521 10.65 6.12 -6.96
N ARG A 522 9.82 6.99 -6.39
CA ARG A 522 9.81 7.17 -4.94
C ARG A 522 8.98 6.07 -4.29
N PHE A 523 9.30 5.76 -3.06
CA PHE A 523 8.44 4.96 -2.21
C PHE A 523 7.21 5.76 -1.84
N PHE A 524 6.17 5.71 -2.57
CA PHE A 524 4.80 6.09 -2.12
C PHE A 524 3.82 5.88 -3.25
#